data_39f913ae0f91b1e692c7ec6467892f63
#
_entry.id   39f913ae0f91b1e692c7ec6467892f63
#
_cell.length_a   1.000
_cell.length_b   1.000
_cell.length_c   1.000
_cell.angle_alpha   90.00
_cell.angle_beta   90.00
_cell.angle_gamma   90.00
#
_symmetry.space_group_name_H-M   'P 1'
#
loop_
_entity.id
_entity.type
_entity.pdbx_description
1 polymer ?
#
loop_
_entity_poly.entity_id
_entity_poly.type
_entity_poly.pdbx_seq_one_letter_code
_entity_poly.pdbx_strand_id
1 'polypeptide(L)'
;DGNNQQFHAQGGIGLIASRLTLEGPIVKEKSSFMVSARRTYIDALITPFIKGTDFEGNAYYFYDVNAKANYRFSDKDRLFLSGYFGRDVFNYRSPDDDFNVEVPWGNATGTLRWNHLFSDRMFMNMSAIFNDYNFEVSSAFDQFDFKLYSGVRDWNFKTDFDYYLNANHTFKYGVNYIYHAFTPYSAQGSSGGVEFGTDSLNKKYAHESAIYFQDEFNVGALWRFNVGVRGSYFVHTGPLNELVYDEVTGLPIDTIYRSAGDAIADYWGLEPRINARYIIDQQSSLKAGIAVTNQFIHLVANSVSTLPTDLWVPSSAVVEPQKGIQYSLGYFRNFKENKWESSIEVYYKDLQNQIEYADSYIPVLGADIEQQFTFGRGRSYGAEFFIKKAQGKFNGWIGYTLSRTERQFDNLNTGPEWFPTRYDRTHDLEVVAIYDMSDRLSFSGTFVYATGQATTIVESFYVLDGDFHTLYGDRNGYRMAPYHRMDVSATWKNKPEKKFESSWNVSVYNVYSRKNPYFIYTDISGDLNSGDLTVQAKQVSIFPIIPSITWNFKF
;
A
#
# COMPACT_ATOMS: atom_id res chain seq x y z
N ASP A 1 -2.99 19.14 -13.02
CA ASP A 1 -2.17 20.17 -13.66
C ASP A 1 -2.32 21.47 -12.88
N GLY A 2 -1.30 22.33 -12.87
CA GLY A 2 -1.40 23.67 -12.31
C GLY A 2 -2.25 24.60 -13.16
N ASN A 3 -2.67 25.72 -12.57
CA ASN A 3 -3.40 26.74 -13.29
C ASN A 3 -2.50 27.45 -14.31
N ASN A 4 -2.91 27.50 -15.56
CA ASN A 4 -2.11 28.14 -16.62
C ASN A 4 -2.52 29.59 -16.94
N GLN A 5 -3.44 30.17 -16.16
CA GLN A 5 -3.95 31.52 -16.36
C GLN A 5 -3.46 32.49 -15.27
N GLN A 6 -3.53 32.05 -14.01
CA GLN A 6 -3.27 32.88 -12.83
C GLN A 6 -2.53 32.08 -11.77
N PHE A 7 -1.80 32.80 -10.92
CA PHE A 7 -1.20 32.21 -9.73
C PHE A 7 -2.27 31.99 -8.66
N HIS A 8 -2.26 30.80 -8.08
CA HIS A 8 -3.05 30.43 -6.93
C HIS A 8 -2.20 29.84 -5.84
N ALA A 9 -2.57 30.14 -4.63
CA ALA A 9 -2.00 29.49 -3.46
C ALA A 9 -3.15 29.00 -2.58
N GLN A 10 -3.04 27.78 -2.13
CA GLN A 10 -3.97 27.22 -1.16
C GLN A 10 -3.21 26.43 -0.11
N GLY A 11 -3.71 26.45 1.10
CA GLY A 11 -3.06 25.76 2.19
C GLY A 11 -3.95 25.53 3.38
N GLY A 12 -3.39 24.85 4.36
CA GLY A 12 -4.00 24.64 5.66
C GLY A 12 -2.89 24.61 6.72
N ILE A 13 -3.10 25.36 7.78
CA ILE A 13 -2.25 25.35 8.96
C ILE A 13 -3.10 24.75 10.08
N GLY A 14 -2.75 23.56 10.48
CA GLY A 14 -3.48 22.80 11.50
C GLY A 14 -2.61 22.49 12.72
N LEU A 15 -3.23 22.01 13.78
CA LEU A 15 -2.51 21.61 15.00
C LEU A 15 -1.58 20.42 14.76
N ILE A 16 -1.95 19.49 13.86
CA ILE A 16 -1.21 18.25 13.65
C ILE A 16 -0.30 18.35 12.44
N ALA A 17 -0.75 19.01 11.37
CA ALA A 17 -0.06 19.08 10.09
C ALA A 17 -0.33 20.40 9.38
N SER A 18 0.63 20.83 8.57
CA SER A 18 0.41 21.91 7.61
C SER A 18 0.64 21.43 6.19
N ARG A 19 -0.06 22.08 5.27
CA ARG A 19 0.07 21.86 3.82
C ARG A 19 0.05 23.19 3.08
N LEU A 20 0.80 23.28 2.00
CA LEU A 20 0.80 24.41 1.10
C LEU A 20 0.87 23.92 -0.34
N THR A 21 0.02 24.46 -1.20
CA THR A 21 0.07 24.23 -2.64
C THR A 21 0.15 25.56 -3.34
N LEU A 22 1.15 25.69 -4.20
CA LEU A 22 1.38 26.84 -5.07
C LEU A 22 1.24 26.38 -6.51
N GLU A 23 0.46 27.09 -7.31
CA GLU A 23 0.31 26.80 -8.73
C GLU A 23 0.21 28.09 -9.55
N GLY A 24 0.60 28.00 -10.81
CA GLY A 24 0.52 29.14 -11.69
C GLY A 24 1.09 28.89 -13.08
N PRO A 25 0.97 29.88 -13.98
CA PRO A 25 1.57 29.80 -15.31
C PRO A 25 3.09 29.95 -15.24
N ILE A 26 3.82 29.09 -15.96
CA ILE A 26 5.22 29.33 -16.36
C ILE A 26 5.21 30.23 -17.60
N VAL A 27 4.42 29.82 -18.60
CA VAL A 27 4.06 30.66 -19.75
C VAL A 27 2.55 30.65 -19.85
N LYS A 28 1.94 31.81 -19.74
CA LYS A 28 0.47 31.96 -19.74
C LYS A 28 -0.17 31.22 -20.92
N GLU A 29 -1.22 30.45 -20.64
CA GLU A 29 -1.99 29.63 -21.61
C GLU A 29 -1.23 28.42 -22.19
N LYS A 30 0.09 28.35 -22.06
CA LYS A 30 0.93 27.28 -22.64
C LYS A 30 1.47 26.30 -21.61
N SER A 31 1.81 26.79 -20.44
CA SER A 31 2.44 25.94 -19.41
C SER A 31 2.08 26.35 -18.01
N SER A 32 2.08 25.39 -17.12
CA SER A 32 1.82 25.63 -15.70
C SER A 32 2.71 24.75 -14.82
N PHE A 33 2.89 25.21 -13.60
CA PHE A 33 3.48 24.42 -12.54
C PHE A 33 2.49 24.29 -11.35
N MET A 34 2.72 23.28 -10.55
CA MET A 34 2.11 23.08 -9.25
C MET A 34 3.18 22.46 -8.33
N VAL A 35 3.32 23.02 -7.13
CA VAL A 35 4.14 22.45 -6.07
C VAL A 35 3.28 22.39 -4.81
N SER A 36 3.22 21.22 -4.21
CA SER A 36 2.50 20.97 -2.96
C SER A 36 3.44 20.31 -1.96
N ALA A 37 3.47 20.83 -0.73
CA ALA A 37 4.22 20.25 0.36
C ALA A 37 3.33 20.08 1.58
N ARG A 38 3.58 19.02 2.34
CA ARG A 38 2.90 18.71 3.60
C ARG A 38 3.92 18.19 4.60
N ARG A 39 3.75 18.54 5.88
CA ARG A 39 4.47 17.95 7.01
C ARG A 39 3.55 17.82 8.21
N THR A 40 3.65 16.71 8.92
CA THR A 40 3.16 16.57 10.29
C THR A 40 4.23 17.06 11.27
N TYR A 41 3.84 17.65 12.37
CA TYR A 41 4.74 18.15 13.42
C TYR A 41 4.16 17.90 14.83
N ILE A 42 3.35 16.86 14.95
CA ILE A 42 2.82 16.41 16.24
C ILE A 42 3.96 16.02 17.20
N ASP A 43 5.05 15.47 16.63
CA ASP A 43 6.30 15.20 17.34
C ASP A 43 6.80 16.43 18.13
N ALA A 44 6.92 17.58 17.48
CA ALA A 44 7.36 18.82 18.10
C ALA A 44 6.35 19.35 19.14
N LEU A 45 5.06 19.15 18.90
CA LEU A 45 4.00 19.63 19.80
C LEU A 45 3.86 18.78 21.07
N ILE A 46 4.07 17.47 20.98
CA ILE A 46 3.95 16.56 22.14
C ILE A 46 5.22 16.53 23.00
N THR A 47 6.39 16.89 22.46
CA THR A 47 7.69 16.87 23.16
C THR A 47 7.63 17.49 24.58
N PRO A 48 7.02 18.68 24.82
CA PRO A 48 6.94 19.24 26.16
C PRO A 48 6.10 18.41 27.14
N PHE A 49 5.16 17.59 26.62
CA PHE A 49 4.23 16.80 27.44
C PHE A 49 4.77 15.41 27.75
N ILE A 50 5.71 14.89 26.93
CA ILE A 50 6.32 13.57 27.13
C ILE A 50 7.66 13.65 27.85
N LYS A 51 8.17 14.85 28.08
CA LYS A 51 9.42 15.07 28.82
C LYS A 51 9.33 14.53 30.24
N GLY A 52 10.29 13.69 30.63
CA GLY A 52 10.31 13.01 31.94
C GLY A 52 9.35 11.84 32.06
N THR A 53 8.82 11.32 30.95
CA THR A 53 8.02 10.09 30.90
C THR A 53 8.75 9.02 30.09
N ASP A 54 8.30 7.78 30.15
CA ASP A 54 8.82 6.64 29.35
C ASP A 54 8.73 6.87 27.83
N PHE A 55 8.06 7.94 27.39
CA PHE A 55 7.93 8.30 25.97
C PHE A 55 8.89 9.42 25.55
N GLU A 56 9.75 9.90 26.44
CA GLU A 56 10.72 10.96 26.10
C GLU A 56 11.68 10.50 24.99
N GLY A 57 11.78 11.30 23.93
CA GLY A 57 12.60 11.01 22.77
C GLY A 57 11.91 10.20 21.67
N ASN A 58 10.69 9.71 21.92
CA ASN A 58 9.90 9.03 20.89
C ASN A 58 9.26 10.05 19.95
N ALA A 59 9.35 9.80 18.65
CA ALA A 59 8.80 10.69 17.64
C ALA A 59 8.25 9.93 16.44
N TYR A 60 7.17 10.46 15.88
CA TYR A 60 6.66 10.05 14.57
C TYR A 60 6.28 11.28 13.77
N TYR A 61 6.85 11.41 12.60
CA TYR A 61 6.47 12.46 11.66
C TYR A 61 6.62 11.98 10.22
N PHE A 62 5.90 12.64 9.33
CA PHE A 62 6.10 12.46 7.90
C PHE A 62 6.06 13.80 7.16
N TYR A 63 6.68 13.81 6.01
CA TYR A 63 6.61 14.92 5.07
C TYR A 63 6.57 14.41 3.64
N ASP A 64 5.89 15.15 2.79
CA ASP A 64 5.82 14.87 1.36
C ASP A 64 5.84 16.16 0.53
N VAL A 65 6.37 16.01 -0.67
CA VAL A 65 6.41 17.05 -1.69
C VAL A 65 5.95 16.47 -3.02
N ASN A 66 5.03 17.17 -3.66
CA ASN A 66 4.57 16.90 -5.01
C ASN A 66 4.89 18.09 -5.90
N ALA A 67 5.52 17.85 -7.05
CA ALA A 67 5.77 18.87 -8.04
C ALA A 67 5.29 18.41 -9.41
N LYS A 68 4.64 19.30 -10.15
CA LYS A 68 4.20 19.05 -11.52
C LYS A 68 4.48 20.27 -12.38
N ALA A 69 4.91 20.03 -13.61
CA ALA A 69 5.00 21.04 -14.63
C ALA A 69 4.48 20.46 -15.96
N ASN A 70 3.91 21.29 -16.79
CA ASN A 70 3.52 20.88 -18.12
C ASN A 70 3.81 21.99 -19.12
N TYR A 71 4.01 21.58 -20.38
CA TYR A 71 4.22 22.50 -21.48
C TYR A 71 3.50 22.01 -22.74
N ARG A 72 2.66 22.87 -23.33
CA ARG A 72 1.99 22.64 -24.61
C ARG A 72 2.84 23.24 -25.72
N PHE A 73 3.54 22.41 -26.48
CA PHE A 73 4.36 22.82 -27.62
C PHE A 73 3.49 23.21 -28.82
N SER A 74 2.44 22.42 -29.05
CA SER A 74 1.46 22.61 -30.12
C SER A 74 0.08 22.14 -29.63
N ASP A 75 -0.92 22.22 -30.51
CA ASP A 75 -2.25 21.63 -30.23
C ASP A 75 -2.21 20.10 -30.19
N LYS A 76 -1.15 19.49 -30.74
CA LYS A 76 -0.97 18.05 -30.79
C LYS A 76 0.01 17.52 -29.75
N ASP A 77 0.88 18.36 -29.19
CA ASP A 77 2.00 17.94 -28.37
C ASP A 77 2.01 18.61 -27.00
N ARG A 78 2.00 17.79 -25.97
CA ARG A 78 2.09 18.25 -24.60
C ARG A 78 3.04 17.38 -23.79
N LEU A 79 3.96 18.01 -23.07
CA LEU A 79 4.88 17.35 -22.16
C LEU A 79 4.48 17.63 -20.71
N PHE A 80 4.59 16.61 -19.88
CA PHE A 80 4.35 16.68 -18.44
C PHE A 80 5.56 16.15 -17.70
N LEU A 81 5.99 16.87 -16.70
CA LEU A 81 6.96 16.43 -15.70
C LEU A 81 6.27 16.40 -14.35
N SER A 82 6.38 15.30 -13.63
CA SER A 82 5.88 15.21 -12.26
C SER A 82 6.89 14.50 -11.37
N GLY A 83 6.95 14.90 -10.12
CA GLY A 83 7.75 14.28 -9.10
C GLY A 83 6.99 14.20 -7.78
N TYR A 84 7.22 13.14 -7.07
CA TYR A 84 6.77 12.92 -5.71
C TYR A 84 7.95 12.49 -4.85
N PHE A 85 8.02 13.01 -3.64
CA PHE A 85 8.91 12.54 -2.60
C PHE A 85 8.16 12.53 -1.28
N GLY A 86 8.19 11.41 -0.58
CA GLY A 86 7.59 11.27 0.74
C GLY A 86 8.47 10.43 1.65
N ARG A 87 8.53 10.81 2.92
CA ARG A 87 9.26 10.09 3.94
C ARG A 87 8.51 10.11 5.26
N ASP A 88 8.38 8.95 5.85
CA ASP A 88 7.92 8.73 7.21
C ASP A 88 9.11 8.39 8.09
N VAL A 89 9.12 8.84 9.33
CA VAL A 89 10.19 8.57 10.30
C VAL A 89 9.56 8.22 11.64
N PHE A 90 9.88 7.04 12.11
CA PHE A 90 9.55 6.59 13.45
C PHE A 90 10.82 6.45 14.27
N ASN A 91 10.89 7.14 15.41
CA ASN A 91 11.98 7.05 16.37
C ASN A 91 11.44 6.49 17.68
N TYR A 92 12.10 5.47 18.19
CA TYR A 92 11.89 4.95 19.53
C TYR A 92 13.20 5.05 20.32
N ARG A 93 13.13 5.61 21.52
CA ARG A 93 14.24 5.68 22.46
C ARG A 93 13.80 5.14 23.81
N SER A 94 14.57 4.19 24.36
CA SER A 94 14.39 3.75 25.75
C SER A 94 15.01 4.78 26.68
N PRO A 95 14.28 5.28 27.71
CA PRO A 95 14.83 6.22 28.67
C PRO A 95 15.86 5.59 29.60
N ASP A 96 15.71 4.29 29.90
CA ASP A 96 16.49 3.56 30.90
C ASP A 96 17.73 2.88 30.31
N ASP A 97 17.73 2.63 28.99
CA ASP A 97 18.80 1.97 28.26
C ASP A 97 19.31 2.88 27.15
N ASP A 98 20.60 2.86 26.84
CA ASP A 98 21.17 3.54 25.66
C ASP A 98 20.73 2.86 24.34
N PHE A 99 19.43 2.48 24.27
CA PHE A 99 18.83 1.83 23.12
C PHE A 99 17.99 2.81 22.32
N ASN A 100 18.34 2.93 21.05
CA ASN A 100 17.61 3.77 20.10
C ASN A 100 17.30 2.97 18.83
N VAL A 101 16.07 3.09 18.33
CA VAL A 101 15.66 2.54 17.03
C VAL A 101 15.05 3.63 16.19
N GLU A 102 15.58 3.81 14.99
CA GLU A 102 15.02 4.68 13.96
C GLU A 102 14.56 3.84 12.77
N VAL A 103 13.31 4.05 12.34
CA VAL A 103 12.72 3.38 11.18
C VAL A 103 12.22 4.44 10.21
N PRO A 104 13.04 4.96 9.30
CA PRO A 104 12.61 5.77 8.18
C PRO A 104 12.20 4.90 6.99
N TRP A 105 11.07 5.23 6.35
CA TRP A 105 10.67 4.64 5.07
C TRP A 105 10.10 5.70 4.14
N GLY A 106 10.14 5.46 2.85
CA GLY A 106 9.66 6.45 1.92
C GLY A 106 9.72 6.04 0.47
N ASN A 107 9.27 6.95 -0.37
CA ASN A 107 9.21 6.76 -1.81
C ASN A 107 9.57 8.04 -2.55
N ALA A 108 10.33 7.89 -3.64
CA ALA A 108 10.60 8.94 -4.62
C ALA A 108 10.13 8.49 -6.00
N THR A 109 9.33 9.32 -6.68
CA THR A 109 8.84 9.02 -8.03
C THR A 109 9.07 10.21 -8.94
N GLY A 110 9.63 9.96 -10.13
CA GLY A 110 9.75 10.92 -11.21
C GLY A 110 9.05 10.41 -12.46
N THR A 111 8.25 11.23 -13.13
CA THR A 111 7.55 10.85 -14.37
C THR A 111 7.71 11.93 -15.41
N LEU A 112 8.21 11.56 -16.59
CA LEU A 112 8.15 12.35 -17.79
C LEU A 112 7.12 11.72 -18.72
N ARG A 113 6.11 12.48 -19.14
CA ARG A 113 5.05 12.01 -20.05
C ARG A 113 4.89 12.95 -21.22
N TRP A 114 4.90 12.38 -22.42
CA TRP A 114 4.57 13.05 -23.65
C TRP A 114 3.20 12.56 -24.15
N ASN A 115 2.28 13.50 -24.36
CA ASN A 115 1.02 13.26 -25.05
C ASN A 115 1.15 13.74 -26.50
N HIS A 116 0.75 12.90 -27.45
CA HIS A 116 0.71 13.25 -28.87
C HIS A 116 -0.63 12.89 -29.51
N LEU A 117 -1.21 13.84 -30.22
CA LEU A 117 -2.43 13.67 -31.00
C LEU A 117 -2.05 13.42 -32.46
N PHE A 118 -2.11 12.16 -32.90
CA PHE A 118 -1.89 11.82 -34.32
C PHE A 118 -3.03 12.34 -35.20
N SER A 119 -4.27 12.21 -34.71
CA SER A 119 -5.50 12.67 -35.33
C SER A 119 -6.58 12.91 -34.28
N ASP A 120 -7.76 13.39 -34.70
CA ASP A 120 -8.93 13.55 -33.82
C ASP A 120 -9.43 12.23 -33.21
N ARG A 121 -8.95 11.10 -33.73
CA ARG A 121 -9.35 9.74 -33.31
C ARG A 121 -8.24 8.94 -32.64
N MET A 122 -7.01 9.42 -32.68
CA MET A 122 -5.88 8.65 -32.16
C MET A 122 -4.93 9.53 -31.38
N PHE A 123 -4.71 9.17 -30.12
CA PHE A 123 -3.70 9.81 -29.29
C PHE A 123 -2.81 8.79 -28.59
N MET A 124 -1.66 9.25 -28.19
CA MET A 124 -0.64 8.46 -27.52
C MET A 124 -0.23 9.14 -26.22
N ASN A 125 0.02 8.33 -25.21
CA ASN A 125 0.73 8.68 -23.98
C ASN A 125 2.02 7.87 -23.91
N MET A 126 3.17 8.51 -24.01
CA MET A 126 4.47 7.89 -23.76
C MET A 126 4.99 8.38 -22.40
N SER A 127 5.38 7.47 -21.53
CA SER A 127 5.84 7.79 -20.18
C SER A 127 7.14 7.09 -19.87
N ALA A 128 8.09 7.84 -19.27
CA ALA A 128 9.26 7.31 -18.61
C ALA A 128 9.09 7.60 -17.11
N ILE A 129 9.18 6.58 -16.27
CA ILE A 129 8.89 6.65 -14.85
C ILE A 129 10.07 6.06 -14.08
N PHE A 130 10.47 6.75 -13.04
CA PHE A 130 11.44 6.29 -12.05
C PHE A 130 10.75 6.18 -10.70
N ASN A 131 10.95 5.07 -9.99
CA ASN A 131 10.53 4.87 -8.61
C ASN A 131 11.69 4.37 -7.77
N ASP A 132 11.77 4.85 -6.54
CA ASP A 132 12.69 4.36 -5.52
C ASP A 132 11.93 4.28 -4.19
N TYR A 133 11.60 3.08 -3.76
CA TYR A 133 11.02 2.79 -2.45
C TYR A 133 12.05 2.14 -1.57
N ASN A 134 12.20 2.61 -0.35
CA ASN A 134 13.08 2.00 0.63
C ASN A 134 12.57 2.19 2.06
N PHE A 135 12.96 1.25 2.91
CA PHE A 135 12.94 1.41 4.36
C PHE A 135 14.30 1.06 4.95
N GLU A 136 14.55 1.59 6.12
CA GLU A 136 15.74 1.33 6.91
C GLU A 136 15.33 1.11 8.36
N VAL A 137 16.00 0.20 9.05
CA VAL A 137 15.92 0.05 10.50
C VAL A 137 17.31 0.25 11.02
N SER A 138 17.53 1.31 11.77
CA SER A 138 18.80 1.60 12.46
C SER A 138 18.60 1.43 13.96
N SER A 139 19.50 0.72 14.60
CA SER A 139 19.50 0.50 16.05
C SER A 139 20.90 0.73 16.59
N ALA A 140 21.00 1.47 17.67
CA ALA A 140 22.24 1.70 18.42
C ALA A 140 22.06 1.24 19.87
N PHE A 141 23.00 0.48 20.38
CA PHE A 141 23.05 0.01 21.76
C PHE A 141 24.51 -0.08 22.22
N ASP A 142 24.92 0.75 23.17
CA ASP A 142 26.29 0.87 23.68
C ASP A 142 27.32 1.04 22.52
N GLN A 143 28.18 0.06 22.27
CA GLN A 143 29.18 0.06 21.18
C GLN A 143 28.71 -0.72 19.96
N PHE A 144 27.45 -1.13 19.91
CA PHE A 144 26.87 -1.92 18.84
C PHE A 144 25.91 -1.06 18.01
N ASP A 145 26.24 -0.89 16.75
CA ASP A 145 25.36 -0.27 15.75
C ASP A 145 24.89 -1.32 14.77
N PHE A 146 23.59 -1.31 14.46
CA PHE A 146 22.97 -2.19 13.48
C PHE A 146 22.11 -1.38 12.52
N LYS A 147 22.24 -1.70 11.23
CA LYS A 147 21.47 -1.08 10.18
C LYS A 147 20.96 -2.15 9.22
N LEU A 148 19.65 -2.19 9.02
CA LEU A 148 18.96 -3.03 8.04
C LEU A 148 18.34 -2.12 6.99
N TYR A 149 18.63 -2.39 5.73
CA TYR A 149 18.06 -1.66 4.59
C TYR A 149 17.35 -2.63 3.65
N SER A 150 16.18 -2.24 3.15
CA SER A 150 15.49 -2.94 2.06
C SER A 150 14.86 -1.92 1.11
N GLY A 151 14.78 -2.29 -0.18
CA GLY A 151 14.21 -1.39 -1.17
C GLY A 151 14.01 -2.00 -2.55
N VAL A 152 13.25 -1.29 -3.36
CA VAL A 152 13.04 -1.59 -4.77
C VAL A 152 13.15 -0.32 -5.59
N ARG A 153 13.92 -0.38 -6.67
CA ARG A 153 14.10 0.71 -7.63
C ARG A 153 13.67 0.27 -9.01
N ASP A 154 12.79 1.05 -9.62
CA ASP A 154 12.20 0.74 -10.91
C ASP A 154 12.47 1.84 -11.94
N TRP A 155 12.79 1.40 -13.17
CA TRP A 155 12.78 2.23 -14.37
C TRP A 155 11.71 1.67 -15.30
N ASN A 156 10.64 2.43 -15.52
CA ASN A 156 9.50 1.99 -16.32
C ASN A 156 9.35 2.87 -17.55
N PHE A 157 9.22 2.23 -18.70
CA PHE A 157 8.90 2.85 -19.97
C PHE A 157 7.57 2.29 -20.48
N LYS A 158 6.60 3.18 -20.72
CA LYS A 158 5.26 2.80 -21.12
C LYS A 158 4.75 3.66 -22.28
N THR A 159 4.11 3.02 -23.27
CA THR A 159 3.42 3.71 -24.34
C THR A 159 2.01 3.15 -24.48
N ASP A 160 1.02 4.02 -24.34
CA ASP A 160 -0.41 3.73 -24.45
C ASP A 160 -0.99 4.47 -25.65
N PHE A 161 -1.80 3.78 -26.44
CA PHE A 161 -2.55 4.36 -27.54
C PHE A 161 -4.06 4.19 -27.27
N ASP A 162 -4.81 5.26 -27.50
CA ASP A 162 -6.26 5.24 -27.57
C ASP A 162 -6.68 5.57 -29.00
N TYR A 163 -7.49 4.67 -29.59
CA TYR A 163 -7.97 4.81 -30.96
C TYR A 163 -9.50 4.68 -31.03
N TYR A 164 -10.16 5.79 -31.33
CA TYR A 164 -11.60 5.87 -31.51
C TYR A 164 -11.95 5.48 -32.94
N LEU A 165 -12.12 4.17 -33.18
CA LEU A 165 -12.41 3.64 -34.52
C LEU A 165 -13.72 4.24 -35.06
N ASN A 166 -14.78 4.20 -34.24
CA ASN A 166 -16.10 4.76 -34.53
C ASN A 166 -16.87 5.02 -33.22
N ALA A 167 -18.15 5.37 -33.30
CA ALA A 167 -18.98 5.65 -32.14
C ALA A 167 -19.21 4.43 -31.22
N ASN A 168 -18.99 3.22 -31.72
CA ASN A 168 -19.25 1.98 -30.99
C ASN A 168 -17.96 1.31 -30.49
N HIS A 169 -16.81 1.55 -31.08
CA HIS A 169 -15.54 0.87 -30.78
C HIS A 169 -14.45 1.85 -30.38
N THR A 170 -13.86 1.59 -29.23
CA THR A 170 -12.66 2.30 -28.73
C THR A 170 -11.59 1.29 -28.40
N PHE A 171 -10.51 1.31 -29.18
CA PHE A 171 -9.34 0.46 -28.96
C PHE A 171 -8.35 1.14 -28.04
N LYS A 172 -7.82 0.35 -27.08
CA LYS A 172 -6.68 0.73 -26.27
C LYS A 172 -5.62 -0.35 -26.41
N TYR A 173 -4.40 0.06 -26.72
CA TYR A 173 -3.29 -0.88 -26.84
C TYR A 173 -1.98 -0.19 -26.46
N GLY A 174 -1.01 -0.99 -26.12
CA GLY A 174 0.27 -0.43 -25.71
C GLY A 174 1.29 -1.47 -25.31
N VAL A 175 2.44 -0.94 -24.94
CA VAL A 175 3.58 -1.71 -24.44
C VAL A 175 4.04 -1.13 -23.12
N ASN A 176 4.56 -1.99 -22.24
CA ASN A 176 5.16 -1.63 -20.98
C ASN A 176 6.46 -2.40 -20.80
N TYR A 177 7.48 -1.73 -20.30
CA TYR A 177 8.75 -2.34 -19.95
C TYR A 177 9.22 -1.76 -18.63
N ILE A 178 9.62 -2.63 -17.69
CA ILE A 178 10.12 -2.23 -16.38
C ILE A 178 11.44 -2.97 -16.14
N TYR A 179 12.44 -2.22 -15.73
CA TYR A 179 13.66 -2.76 -15.14
C TYR A 179 13.60 -2.57 -13.62
N HIS A 180 13.74 -3.66 -12.89
CA HIS A 180 13.68 -3.73 -11.45
C HIS A 180 15.05 -4.00 -10.84
N ALA A 181 15.40 -3.28 -9.78
CA ALA A 181 16.54 -3.57 -8.93
C ALA A 181 16.05 -3.70 -7.48
N PHE A 182 16.12 -4.90 -6.95
CA PHE A 182 15.70 -5.22 -5.58
C PHE A 182 16.90 -5.30 -4.66
N THR A 183 16.75 -4.79 -3.46
CA THR A 183 17.59 -5.10 -2.32
C THR A 183 16.65 -5.70 -1.27
N PRO A 184 16.42 -7.02 -1.26
CA PRO A 184 15.48 -7.66 -0.34
C PRO A 184 15.82 -7.31 1.11
N TYR A 185 17.07 -7.46 1.50
CA TYR A 185 17.63 -6.81 2.67
C TYR A 185 19.16 -6.73 2.57
N SER A 186 19.72 -5.71 3.19
CA SER A 186 21.15 -5.52 3.40
C SER A 186 21.34 -5.14 4.86
N ALA A 187 22.19 -5.87 5.55
CA ALA A 187 22.48 -5.63 6.96
C ALA A 187 23.93 -5.21 7.12
N GLN A 188 24.14 -4.18 7.92
CA GLN A 188 25.44 -3.67 8.33
C GLN A 188 25.45 -3.57 9.84
N GLY A 189 26.60 -3.83 10.44
CA GLY A 189 26.77 -3.63 11.86
C GLY A 189 28.21 -3.28 12.21
N SER A 190 28.38 -2.68 13.37
CA SER A 190 29.69 -2.47 13.98
C SER A 190 29.64 -2.85 15.45
N SER A 191 30.72 -3.43 15.95
CA SER A 191 30.88 -3.75 17.36
C SER A 191 32.37 -3.59 17.74
N GLY A 192 32.65 -2.73 18.71
CA GLY A 192 34.02 -2.51 19.18
C GLY A 192 35.00 -2.06 18.09
N GLY A 193 34.54 -1.37 17.03
CA GLY A 193 35.35 -0.93 15.89
C GLY A 193 35.53 -1.96 14.78
N VAL A 194 34.86 -3.11 14.86
CA VAL A 194 34.81 -4.11 13.79
C VAL A 194 33.51 -3.94 13.02
N GLU A 195 33.60 -3.71 11.71
CA GLU A 195 32.47 -3.63 10.81
C GLU A 195 32.18 -4.99 10.17
N PHE A 196 30.89 -5.31 10.02
CA PHE A 196 30.41 -6.48 9.30
C PHE A 196 29.19 -6.10 8.45
N GLY A 197 29.00 -6.77 7.31
CA GLY A 197 27.87 -6.42 6.44
C GLY A 197 27.65 -7.39 5.29
N THR A 198 26.45 -7.28 4.69
CA THR A 198 26.00 -8.15 3.57
C THR A 198 25.72 -7.34 2.29
N ASP A 199 26.23 -6.11 2.17
CA ASP A 199 25.86 -5.10 1.16
C ASP A 199 25.89 -5.57 -0.30
N SER A 200 26.76 -6.50 -0.66
CA SER A 200 26.95 -6.91 -2.05
C SER A 200 26.27 -8.24 -2.42
N LEU A 201 25.73 -8.97 -1.45
CA LEU A 201 25.35 -10.37 -1.65
C LEU A 201 23.89 -10.60 -2.10
N ASN A 202 23.00 -9.64 -1.91
CA ASN A 202 21.56 -9.89 -1.99
C ASN A 202 20.79 -9.05 -3.03
N LYS A 203 21.47 -8.32 -3.92
CA LYS A 203 20.77 -7.56 -4.96
C LYS A 203 20.24 -8.49 -6.04
N LYS A 204 18.97 -8.32 -6.41
CA LYS A 204 18.28 -9.07 -7.46
C LYS A 204 17.81 -8.12 -8.55
N TYR A 205 17.87 -8.55 -9.80
CA TYR A 205 17.51 -7.75 -10.95
C TYR A 205 16.49 -8.48 -11.80
N ALA A 206 15.53 -7.75 -12.34
CA ALA A 206 14.54 -8.34 -13.21
C ALA A 206 14.07 -7.38 -14.30
N HIS A 207 13.58 -7.93 -15.39
CA HIS A 207 12.94 -7.23 -16.47
C HIS A 207 11.51 -7.74 -16.63
N GLU A 208 10.54 -6.82 -16.64
CA GLU A 208 9.15 -7.12 -16.96
C GLU A 208 8.76 -6.40 -18.25
N SER A 209 8.23 -7.14 -19.21
CA SER A 209 7.73 -6.61 -20.47
C SER A 209 6.29 -7.03 -20.67
N ALA A 210 5.48 -6.17 -21.27
CA ALA A 210 4.11 -6.54 -21.60
C ALA A 210 3.62 -5.80 -22.85
N ILE A 211 2.74 -6.49 -23.58
CA ILE A 211 1.93 -5.93 -24.64
C ILE A 211 0.47 -6.19 -24.34
N TYR A 212 -0.41 -5.25 -24.63
CA TYR A 212 -1.83 -5.42 -24.40
C TYR A 212 -2.66 -4.77 -25.49
N PHE A 213 -3.85 -5.35 -25.67
CA PHE A 213 -4.91 -4.84 -26.54
C PHE A 213 -6.26 -4.97 -25.83
N GLN A 214 -7.11 -3.97 -25.99
CA GLN A 214 -8.45 -3.92 -25.41
C GLN A 214 -9.39 -3.22 -26.39
N ASP A 215 -10.61 -3.75 -26.54
CA ASP A 215 -11.73 -3.10 -27.22
C ASP A 215 -12.87 -2.83 -26.24
N GLU A 216 -13.30 -1.61 -26.20
CA GLU A 216 -14.52 -1.19 -25.52
C GLU A 216 -15.58 -0.89 -26.56
N PHE A 217 -16.68 -1.66 -26.56
CA PHE A 217 -17.69 -1.55 -27.60
C PHE A 217 -19.12 -1.72 -27.10
N ASN A 218 -20.06 -1.12 -27.85
CA ASN A 218 -21.48 -1.22 -27.61
C ASN A 218 -22.15 -2.16 -28.60
N VAL A 219 -23.06 -3.01 -28.12
CA VAL A 219 -23.92 -3.87 -28.93
C VAL A 219 -25.37 -3.47 -28.71
N GLY A 220 -25.92 -2.81 -29.71
CA GLY A 220 -27.22 -2.12 -29.57
C GLY A 220 -27.18 -1.01 -28.51
N ALA A 221 -28.33 -0.76 -27.90
CA ALA A 221 -28.48 0.29 -26.89
C ALA A 221 -28.28 -0.23 -25.45
N LEU A 222 -28.29 -1.53 -25.24
CA LEU A 222 -28.38 -2.14 -23.91
C LEU A 222 -27.06 -2.75 -23.41
N TRP A 223 -26.17 -3.17 -24.33
CA TRP A 223 -24.97 -3.85 -23.96
C TRP A 223 -23.71 -3.00 -24.21
N ARG A 224 -22.82 -3.00 -23.25
CA ARG A 224 -21.45 -2.49 -23.38
C ARG A 224 -20.48 -3.54 -22.90
N PHE A 225 -19.50 -3.82 -23.73
CA PHE A 225 -18.43 -4.77 -23.45
C PHE A 225 -17.09 -4.05 -23.37
N ASN A 226 -16.21 -4.61 -22.55
CA ASN A 226 -14.81 -4.27 -22.50
C ASN A 226 -14.05 -5.59 -22.49
N VAL A 227 -13.37 -5.90 -23.59
CA VAL A 227 -12.66 -7.17 -23.79
C VAL A 227 -11.21 -6.84 -24.09
N GLY A 228 -10.31 -7.46 -23.39
CA GLY A 228 -8.89 -7.23 -23.58
C GLY A 228 -8.04 -8.43 -23.22
N VAL A 229 -6.81 -8.39 -23.67
CA VAL A 229 -5.77 -9.36 -23.35
C VAL A 229 -4.45 -8.63 -23.13
N ARG A 230 -3.69 -9.06 -22.13
CA ARG A 230 -2.31 -8.65 -21.89
C ARG A 230 -1.44 -9.90 -21.91
N GLY A 231 -0.36 -9.86 -22.69
CA GLY A 231 0.74 -10.81 -22.63
C GLY A 231 1.88 -10.18 -21.85
N SER A 232 2.38 -10.82 -20.83
CA SER A 232 3.50 -10.37 -20.01
C SER A 232 4.64 -11.40 -20.07
N TYR A 233 5.86 -10.90 -20.00
CA TYR A 233 7.08 -11.68 -19.92
C TYR A 233 7.95 -11.08 -18.82
N PHE A 234 8.37 -11.91 -17.90
CA PHE A 234 9.23 -11.56 -16.79
C PHE A 234 10.48 -12.41 -16.83
N VAL A 235 11.66 -11.81 -16.58
CA VAL A 235 12.92 -12.52 -16.47
C VAL A 235 13.72 -11.99 -15.27
N HIS A 236 14.07 -12.90 -14.36
CA HIS A 236 15.02 -12.66 -13.28
C HIS A 236 16.44 -12.83 -13.84
N THR A 237 17.33 -11.86 -13.61
CA THR A 237 18.68 -11.87 -14.20
C THR A 237 19.76 -11.73 -13.13
N GLY A 238 20.94 -12.26 -13.43
CA GLY A 238 22.16 -12.06 -12.65
C GLY A 238 22.62 -10.59 -12.57
N PRO A 239 23.64 -10.31 -11.74
CA PRO A 239 24.54 -11.31 -11.15
C PRO A 239 23.91 -12.04 -9.94
N LEU A 240 24.21 -13.31 -9.80
CA LEU A 240 23.80 -14.14 -8.65
C LEU A 240 24.88 -15.18 -8.36
N ASN A 241 25.18 -15.37 -7.09
CA ASN A 241 25.98 -16.46 -6.59
C ASN A 241 25.03 -17.42 -5.86
N GLU A 242 24.72 -18.54 -6.50
CA GLU A 242 23.80 -19.55 -5.99
C GLU A 242 24.59 -20.66 -5.32
N LEU A 243 24.38 -20.88 -4.03
CA LEU A 243 24.99 -21.96 -3.29
C LEU A 243 24.22 -23.25 -3.62
N VAL A 244 24.96 -24.27 -4.02
CA VAL A 244 24.45 -25.64 -4.21
C VAL A 244 24.69 -26.41 -2.92
N TYR A 245 23.63 -26.96 -2.36
CA TYR A 245 23.68 -27.71 -1.12
C TYR A 245 23.63 -29.21 -1.40
N ASP A 246 24.37 -29.98 -0.63
CA ASP A 246 24.25 -31.44 -0.59
C ASP A 246 22.89 -31.81 0.03
N GLU A 247 22.13 -32.65 -0.66
CA GLU A 247 20.77 -33.04 -0.25
C GLU A 247 20.71 -33.82 1.07
N VAL A 248 21.81 -34.46 1.49
CA VAL A 248 21.88 -35.30 2.68
C VAL A 248 22.42 -34.55 3.89
N THR A 249 23.49 -33.77 3.68
CA THR A 249 24.17 -33.06 4.77
C THR A 249 23.66 -31.63 4.97
N GLY A 250 22.97 -31.04 3.98
CA GLY A 250 22.55 -29.64 3.99
C GLY A 250 23.73 -28.65 3.94
N LEU A 251 24.93 -29.10 3.65
CA LEU A 251 26.12 -28.24 3.57
C LEU A 251 26.33 -27.75 2.13
N PRO A 252 26.83 -26.50 1.93
CA PRO A 252 27.16 -26.00 0.60
C PRO A 252 28.33 -26.79 0.01
N ILE A 253 28.17 -27.32 -1.21
CA ILE A 253 29.15 -28.13 -1.94
C ILE A 253 29.70 -27.43 -3.16
N ASP A 254 28.98 -26.43 -3.72
CA ASP A 254 29.41 -25.70 -4.89
C ASP A 254 28.74 -24.31 -4.91
N THR A 255 29.22 -23.44 -5.81
CA THR A 255 28.61 -22.11 -6.06
C THR A 255 28.48 -21.91 -7.55
N ILE A 256 27.24 -21.77 -8.02
CA ILE A 256 26.96 -21.41 -9.40
C ILE A 256 27.01 -19.87 -9.54
N TYR A 257 27.93 -19.39 -10.37
CA TYR A 257 28.08 -17.97 -10.66
C TYR A 257 27.29 -17.61 -11.93
N ARG A 258 26.33 -16.69 -11.78
CA ARG A 258 25.60 -16.09 -12.90
C ARG A 258 26.13 -14.68 -13.13
N SER A 259 26.54 -14.37 -14.36
CA SER A 259 27.00 -13.03 -14.72
C SER A 259 25.85 -12.04 -14.81
N ALA A 260 26.17 -10.73 -14.79
CA ALA A 260 25.16 -9.69 -14.95
C ALA A 260 24.45 -9.84 -16.30
N GLY A 261 23.12 -9.90 -16.27
CA GLY A 261 22.27 -10.08 -17.44
C GLY A 261 22.00 -11.52 -17.85
N ASP A 262 22.66 -12.52 -17.26
CA ASP A 262 22.31 -13.92 -17.50
C ASP A 262 20.91 -14.21 -16.97
N ALA A 263 20.07 -14.87 -17.77
CA ALA A 263 18.75 -15.30 -17.33
C ALA A 263 18.87 -16.43 -16.29
N ILE A 264 18.19 -16.25 -15.17
CA ILE A 264 18.12 -17.22 -14.07
C ILE A 264 16.81 -17.98 -14.11
N ALA A 265 15.71 -17.25 -14.25
CA ALA A 265 14.36 -17.78 -14.39
C ALA A 265 13.52 -16.84 -15.26
N ASP A 266 12.63 -17.39 -16.05
CA ASP A 266 11.70 -16.59 -16.87
C ASP A 266 10.29 -17.15 -16.84
N TYR A 267 9.31 -16.25 -17.01
CA TYR A 267 7.89 -16.55 -16.89
C TYR A 267 7.07 -15.79 -17.92
N TRP A 268 6.06 -16.47 -18.49
CA TRP A 268 5.08 -15.88 -19.37
C TRP A 268 3.71 -15.78 -18.67
N GLY A 269 3.04 -14.66 -18.86
CA GLY A 269 1.69 -14.43 -18.37
C GLY A 269 0.72 -14.13 -19.50
N LEU A 270 -0.45 -14.76 -19.49
CA LEU A 270 -1.58 -14.39 -20.35
C LEU A 270 -2.73 -13.94 -19.45
N GLU A 271 -3.18 -12.70 -19.64
CA GLU A 271 -4.12 -12.01 -18.76
C GLU A 271 -5.36 -11.52 -19.55
N PRO A 272 -6.30 -12.42 -19.89
CA PRO A 272 -7.57 -12.02 -20.49
C PRO A 272 -8.45 -11.28 -19.48
N ARG A 273 -9.21 -10.30 -19.99
CA ARG A 273 -10.20 -9.53 -19.22
C ARG A 273 -11.47 -9.38 -20.05
N ILE A 274 -12.61 -9.68 -19.46
CA ILE A 274 -13.92 -9.53 -20.10
C ILE A 274 -14.83 -8.88 -19.08
N ASN A 275 -15.37 -7.72 -19.42
CA ASN A 275 -16.39 -7.04 -18.64
C ASN A 275 -17.60 -6.78 -19.54
N ALA A 276 -18.79 -7.04 -19.02
CA ALA A 276 -20.05 -6.79 -19.69
C ALA A 276 -20.95 -5.94 -18.80
N ARG A 277 -21.60 -4.93 -19.38
CA ARG A 277 -22.66 -4.16 -18.75
C ARG A 277 -23.94 -4.32 -19.55
N TYR A 278 -25.01 -4.70 -18.87
CA TYR A 278 -26.37 -4.73 -19.41
C TYR A 278 -27.21 -3.63 -18.78
N ILE A 279 -27.80 -2.77 -19.59
CA ILE A 279 -28.70 -1.70 -19.14
C ILE A 279 -30.11 -2.29 -19.08
N ILE A 280 -30.67 -2.44 -17.86
CA ILE A 280 -32.02 -2.94 -17.64
C ILE A 280 -33.04 -1.85 -17.98
N ASP A 281 -32.81 -0.67 -17.46
CA ASP A 281 -33.58 0.53 -17.69
C ASP A 281 -32.69 1.78 -17.51
N GLN A 282 -33.29 2.98 -17.58
CA GLN A 282 -32.56 4.25 -17.44
C GLN A 282 -31.87 4.44 -16.07
N GLN A 283 -32.26 3.67 -15.07
CA GLN A 283 -31.79 3.79 -13.70
C GLN A 283 -31.04 2.55 -13.20
N SER A 284 -31.11 1.44 -13.91
CA SER A 284 -30.59 0.16 -13.45
C SER A 284 -29.68 -0.52 -14.48
N SER A 285 -28.61 -1.16 -14.00
CA SER A 285 -27.73 -1.99 -14.83
C SER A 285 -27.16 -3.17 -14.06
N LEU A 286 -26.88 -4.23 -14.79
CA LEU A 286 -26.04 -5.36 -14.34
C LEU A 286 -24.64 -5.20 -14.93
N LYS A 287 -23.63 -5.56 -14.16
CA LYS A 287 -22.26 -5.69 -14.63
C LYS A 287 -21.71 -7.04 -14.23
N ALA A 288 -20.99 -7.68 -15.13
CA ALA A 288 -20.29 -8.93 -14.87
C ALA A 288 -18.87 -8.82 -15.39
N GLY A 289 -17.92 -9.46 -14.72
CA GLY A 289 -16.51 -9.40 -15.10
C GLY A 289 -15.75 -10.66 -14.75
N ILE A 290 -14.78 -11.00 -15.62
CA ILE A 290 -13.73 -11.98 -15.38
C ILE A 290 -12.41 -11.31 -15.72
N ALA A 291 -11.41 -11.47 -14.84
CA ALA A 291 -10.05 -11.00 -15.07
C ALA A 291 -9.03 -12.03 -14.57
N VAL A 292 -8.02 -12.28 -15.38
CA VAL A 292 -6.81 -13.02 -15.00
C VAL A 292 -5.68 -12.04 -14.84
N THR A 293 -4.90 -12.20 -13.78
CA THR A 293 -3.73 -11.35 -13.48
C THR A 293 -2.56 -12.21 -13.04
N ASN A 294 -1.35 -11.84 -13.45
CA ASN A 294 -0.10 -12.40 -12.94
C ASN A 294 0.66 -11.33 -12.17
N GLN A 295 1.31 -11.73 -11.09
CA GLN A 295 2.12 -10.86 -10.26
C GLN A 295 3.52 -11.47 -10.14
N PHE A 296 4.53 -10.69 -10.56
CA PHE A 296 5.93 -11.11 -10.59
C PHE A 296 6.77 -10.52 -9.46
N ILE A 297 6.20 -9.58 -8.71
CA ILE A 297 6.83 -8.91 -7.59
C ILE A 297 5.97 -9.15 -6.35
N HIS A 298 6.57 -9.66 -5.29
CA HIS A 298 5.85 -10.13 -4.11
C HIS A 298 6.27 -9.35 -2.88
N LEU A 299 5.29 -8.92 -2.09
CA LEU A 299 5.51 -8.41 -0.76
C LEU A 299 5.28 -9.55 0.23
N VAL A 300 6.35 -10.03 0.84
CA VAL A 300 6.29 -11.11 1.82
C VAL A 300 6.30 -10.52 3.22
N ALA A 301 5.16 -10.69 3.91
CA ALA A 301 4.95 -10.14 5.24
C ALA A 301 5.22 -11.20 6.30
N ASN A 302 6.00 -10.84 7.32
CA ASN A 302 6.08 -11.65 8.53
C ASN A 302 4.79 -11.47 9.34
N SER A 303 4.06 -12.55 9.56
CA SER A 303 2.79 -12.52 10.30
C SER A 303 2.90 -12.04 11.76
N VAL A 304 4.10 -12.03 12.31
CA VAL A 304 4.38 -11.66 13.72
C VAL A 304 4.63 -10.15 13.86
N SER A 305 5.04 -9.45 12.81
CA SER A 305 5.37 -8.02 12.84
C SER A 305 4.35 -7.18 12.08
N THR A 306 4.03 -6.01 12.61
CA THR A 306 3.21 -4.98 11.95
C THR A 306 4.02 -3.77 11.49
N LEU A 307 5.34 -3.84 11.61
CA LEU A 307 6.24 -2.79 11.14
C LEU A 307 6.32 -2.80 9.61
N PRO A 308 6.66 -1.70 8.96
CA PRO A 308 6.84 -1.61 7.51
C PRO A 308 8.14 -2.30 7.04
N THR A 309 8.41 -3.49 7.59
CA THR A 309 9.60 -4.30 7.35
C THR A 309 9.33 -5.49 6.43
N ASP A 310 8.18 -5.48 5.75
CA ASP A 310 7.82 -6.48 4.75
C ASP A 310 8.77 -6.39 3.55
N LEU A 311 9.20 -7.54 3.02
CA LEU A 311 10.24 -7.63 2.01
C LEU A 311 9.67 -7.74 0.60
N TRP A 312 10.21 -6.96 -0.31
CA TRP A 312 9.93 -7.06 -1.74
C TRP A 312 10.88 -8.06 -2.40
N VAL A 313 10.33 -9.13 -2.96
CA VAL A 313 11.08 -10.15 -3.68
C VAL A 313 10.53 -10.33 -5.10
N PRO A 314 11.39 -10.51 -6.12
CA PRO A 314 10.95 -10.86 -7.46
C PRO A 314 10.59 -12.35 -7.54
N SER A 315 9.84 -12.73 -8.58
CA SER A 315 9.79 -14.12 -9.01
C SER A 315 11.18 -14.60 -9.41
N SER A 316 11.50 -15.86 -9.07
CA SER A 316 12.83 -16.47 -9.23
C SER A 316 12.68 -17.94 -9.59
N ALA A 317 13.76 -18.69 -9.61
CA ALA A 317 13.71 -20.15 -9.79
C ALA A 317 12.91 -20.88 -8.68
N VAL A 318 12.81 -20.25 -7.49
CA VAL A 318 12.08 -20.79 -6.32
C VAL A 318 10.70 -20.16 -6.19
N VAL A 319 10.58 -18.86 -6.47
CA VAL A 319 9.37 -18.08 -6.27
C VAL A 319 8.63 -17.93 -7.59
N GLU A 320 7.63 -18.78 -7.83
CA GLU A 320 6.78 -18.69 -9.00
C GLU A 320 5.87 -17.43 -8.97
N PRO A 321 5.48 -16.89 -10.15
CA PRO A 321 4.52 -15.80 -10.22
C PRO A 321 3.18 -16.17 -9.56
N GLN A 322 2.65 -15.26 -8.74
CA GLN A 322 1.28 -15.42 -8.25
C GLN A 322 0.28 -15.16 -9.36
N LYS A 323 -0.77 -15.97 -9.41
CA LYS A 323 -1.84 -15.83 -10.38
C LYS A 323 -3.19 -15.66 -9.68
N GLY A 324 -3.95 -14.67 -10.11
CA GLY A 324 -5.30 -14.41 -9.63
C GLY A 324 -6.32 -14.53 -10.75
N ILE A 325 -7.44 -15.22 -10.47
CA ILE A 325 -8.62 -15.24 -11.35
C ILE A 325 -9.78 -14.66 -10.56
N GLN A 326 -10.31 -13.54 -11.02
CA GLN A 326 -11.42 -12.87 -10.37
C GLN A 326 -12.68 -12.95 -11.19
N TYR A 327 -13.79 -13.30 -10.55
CA TYR A 327 -15.15 -13.26 -11.05
C TYR A 327 -15.93 -12.21 -10.26
N SER A 328 -16.74 -11.41 -10.94
CA SER A 328 -17.60 -10.41 -10.30
C SER A 328 -18.94 -10.28 -10.98
N LEU A 329 -19.98 -10.01 -10.18
CA LEU A 329 -21.32 -9.69 -10.65
C LEU A 329 -21.91 -8.60 -9.77
N GLY A 330 -22.43 -7.53 -10.36
CA GLY A 330 -22.99 -6.40 -9.65
C GLY A 330 -24.30 -5.90 -10.23
N TYR A 331 -25.22 -5.51 -9.36
CA TYR A 331 -26.44 -4.80 -9.69
C TYR A 331 -26.34 -3.36 -9.19
N PHE A 332 -26.61 -2.40 -10.06
CA PHE A 332 -26.52 -0.96 -9.81
C PHE A 332 -27.85 -0.29 -10.07
N ARG A 333 -28.30 0.54 -9.15
CA ARG A 333 -29.54 1.29 -9.31
C ARG A 333 -29.48 2.69 -8.73
N ASN A 334 -29.96 3.64 -9.51
CA ASN A 334 -30.19 5.01 -9.10
C ASN A 334 -31.68 5.25 -8.81
N PHE A 335 -31.98 6.10 -7.83
CA PHE A 335 -33.34 6.43 -7.45
C PHE A 335 -33.55 7.94 -7.43
N LYS A 336 -34.80 8.37 -7.58
CA LYS A 336 -35.24 9.76 -7.43
C LYS A 336 -34.35 10.74 -8.21
N GLU A 337 -34.24 10.55 -9.53
CA GLU A 337 -33.47 11.45 -10.41
C GLU A 337 -31.99 11.51 -10.01
N ASN A 338 -31.38 10.36 -9.72
CA ASN A 338 -29.98 10.23 -9.28
C ASN A 338 -29.66 10.90 -7.93
N LYS A 339 -30.67 11.19 -7.10
CA LYS A 339 -30.41 11.65 -5.71
C LYS A 339 -29.86 10.54 -4.83
N TRP A 340 -30.17 9.30 -5.17
CA TRP A 340 -29.67 8.10 -4.50
C TRP A 340 -29.03 7.16 -5.50
N GLU A 341 -27.87 6.64 -5.14
CA GLU A 341 -27.13 5.62 -5.87
C GLU A 341 -27.02 4.40 -4.97
N SER A 342 -27.16 3.20 -5.54
CA SER A 342 -26.98 1.96 -4.79
C SER A 342 -26.34 0.88 -5.66
N SER A 343 -25.58 0.00 -5.03
CA SER A 343 -25.08 -1.22 -5.66
C SER A 343 -25.06 -2.39 -4.68
N ILE A 344 -25.15 -3.59 -5.26
CA ILE A 344 -24.86 -4.87 -4.62
C ILE A 344 -23.94 -5.59 -5.57
N GLU A 345 -22.75 -5.97 -5.07
CA GLU A 345 -21.74 -6.65 -5.87
C GLU A 345 -21.28 -7.91 -5.14
N VAL A 346 -21.08 -9.00 -5.87
CA VAL A 346 -20.49 -10.23 -5.34
C VAL A 346 -19.26 -10.57 -6.14
N TYR A 347 -18.26 -11.13 -5.47
CA TYR A 347 -17.03 -11.54 -6.13
C TYR A 347 -16.48 -12.85 -5.56
N TYR A 348 -15.70 -13.51 -6.39
CA TYR A 348 -14.85 -14.64 -6.01
C TYR A 348 -13.49 -14.51 -6.69
N LYS A 349 -12.42 -14.73 -5.93
CA LYS A 349 -11.03 -14.75 -6.41
C LYS A 349 -10.41 -16.10 -6.08
N ASP A 350 -9.86 -16.74 -7.09
CA ASP A 350 -8.94 -17.87 -6.96
C ASP A 350 -7.50 -17.33 -7.03
N LEU A 351 -6.68 -17.68 -6.05
CA LEU A 351 -5.33 -17.15 -5.88
C LEU A 351 -4.34 -18.32 -5.85
N GLN A 352 -3.48 -18.41 -6.84
CA GLN A 352 -2.49 -19.48 -7.00
C GLN A 352 -1.10 -18.98 -6.62
N ASN A 353 -0.20 -19.89 -6.24
CA ASN A 353 1.19 -19.63 -5.88
C ASN A 353 1.33 -18.57 -4.78
N GLN A 354 0.51 -18.68 -3.72
CA GLN A 354 0.61 -17.79 -2.58
C GLN A 354 1.87 -18.10 -1.76
N ILE A 355 2.48 -17.06 -1.19
CA ILE A 355 3.77 -17.14 -0.49
C ILE A 355 3.57 -16.83 0.97
N GLU A 356 4.16 -17.61 1.85
CA GLU A 356 4.31 -17.35 3.29
C GLU A 356 5.72 -17.76 3.76
N TYR A 357 6.14 -17.27 4.92
CA TYR A 357 7.29 -17.83 5.61
C TYR A 357 6.95 -19.22 6.15
N ALA A 358 7.90 -20.15 6.08
CA ALA A 358 7.76 -21.44 6.73
C ALA A 358 7.64 -21.30 8.26
N ASP A 359 7.01 -22.25 8.95
CA ASP A 359 6.92 -22.24 10.42
C ASP A 359 8.28 -22.36 11.10
N SER A 360 9.25 -22.96 10.42
CA SER A 360 10.66 -23.07 10.85
C SER A 360 11.51 -21.83 10.54
N TYR A 361 10.90 -20.73 10.10
CA TYR A 361 11.64 -19.51 9.74
C TYR A 361 12.48 -18.98 10.90
N ILE A 362 13.79 -18.93 10.67
CA ILE A 362 14.76 -18.29 11.56
C ILE A 362 15.50 -17.23 10.74
N PRO A 363 15.50 -15.96 11.17
CA PRO A 363 16.28 -14.92 10.50
C PRO A 363 17.78 -15.25 10.58
N VAL A 364 18.39 -15.58 9.43
CA VAL A 364 19.83 -15.81 9.32
C VAL A 364 20.43 -14.73 8.44
N LEU A 365 21.40 -14.02 8.98
CA LEU A 365 22.09 -12.96 8.25
C LEU A 365 22.87 -13.56 7.08
N GLY A 366 22.61 -13.06 5.86
CA GLY A 366 23.30 -13.52 4.64
C GLY A 366 22.72 -14.78 3.98
N ALA A 367 21.72 -15.45 4.58
CA ALA A 367 21.01 -16.55 3.93
C ALA A 367 20.07 -16.05 2.83
N ASP A 368 19.85 -16.89 1.81
CA ASP A 368 18.83 -16.59 0.79
C ASP A 368 17.44 -16.74 1.41
N ILE A 369 16.76 -15.63 1.55
CA ILE A 369 15.42 -15.54 2.16
C ILE A 369 14.38 -16.41 1.43
N GLU A 370 14.56 -16.68 0.14
CA GLU A 370 13.61 -17.47 -0.66
C GLU A 370 13.52 -18.93 -0.23
N GLN A 371 14.58 -19.47 0.36
CA GLN A 371 14.60 -20.83 0.93
C GLN A 371 13.76 -20.94 2.22
N GLN A 372 13.37 -19.81 2.79
CA GLN A 372 12.54 -19.75 3.99
C GLN A 372 11.05 -19.63 3.66
N PHE A 373 10.68 -19.67 2.37
CA PHE A 373 9.30 -19.55 1.93
C PHE A 373 8.65 -20.91 1.74
N THR A 374 7.35 -20.92 1.93
CA THR A 374 6.47 -22.02 1.53
C THR A 374 5.39 -21.50 0.58
N PHE A 375 4.87 -22.37 -0.26
CA PHE A 375 3.96 -22.02 -1.34
C PHE A 375 2.63 -22.73 -1.18
N GLY A 376 1.56 -22.02 -1.51
CA GLY A 376 0.21 -22.53 -1.35
C GLY A 376 -0.79 -21.84 -2.27
N ARG A 377 -2.03 -21.94 -1.92
CA ARG A 377 -3.14 -21.32 -2.64
C ARG A 377 -4.00 -20.46 -1.73
N GLY A 378 -4.77 -19.55 -2.34
CA GLY A 378 -5.67 -18.67 -1.61
C GLY A 378 -7.03 -18.56 -2.29
N ARG A 379 -7.99 -18.06 -1.57
CA ARG A 379 -9.30 -17.66 -2.09
C ARG A 379 -9.81 -16.43 -1.35
N SER A 380 -10.53 -15.59 -2.08
CA SER A 380 -11.21 -14.45 -1.48
C SER A 380 -12.59 -14.31 -2.10
N TYR A 381 -13.63 -14.14 -1.28
CA TYR A 381 -14.99 -13.98 -1.75
C TYR A 381 -15.78 -13.07 -0.82
N GLY A 382 -16.80 -12.43 -1.38
CA GLY A 382 -17.61 -11.52 -0.58
C GLY A 382 -18.78 -10.90 -1.32
N ALA A 383 -19.55 -10.14 -0.55
CA ALA A 383 -20.65 -9.32 -1.03
C ALA A 383 -20.48 -7.89 -0.50
N GLU A 384 -20.60 -6.92 -1.38
CA GLU A 384 -20.47 -5.51 -1.11
C GLU A 384 -21.83 -4.82 -1.31
N PHE A 385 -22.25 -4.03 -0.35
CA PHE A 385 -23.48 -3.24 -0.36
C PHE A 385 -23.12 -1.78 -0.24
N PHE A 386 -23.63 -0.96 -1.14
CA PHE A 386 -23.37 0.46 -1.15
C PHE A 386 -24.66 1.24 -1.36
N ILE A 387 -24.85 2.29 -0.57
CA ILE A 387 -25.92 3.27 -0.78
C ILE A 387 -25.40 4.68 -0.49
N LYS A 388 -25.66 5.59 -1.42
CA LYS A 388 -25.24 6.99 -1.32
C LYS A 388 -26.40 7.93 -1.59
N LYS A 389 -26.55 8.93 -0.75
CA LYS A 389 -27.38 10.08 -1.00
C LYS A 389 -26.49 11.23 -1.47
N ALA A 390 -26.63 11.60 -2.76
CA ALA A 390 -25.71 12.53 -3.42
C ALA A 390 -26.13 14.01 -3.29
N GLN A 391 -27.40 14.31 -2.95
CA GLN A 391 -27.94 15.66 -3.02
C GLN A 391 -28.74 16.04 -1.76
N GLY A 392 -28.80 17.36 -1.48
CA GLY A 392 -29.54 17.97 -0.39
C GLY A 392 -28.64 18.36 0.78
N LYS A 393 -29.21 19.05 1.77
CA LYS A 393 -28.47 19.50 2.96
C LYS A 393 -27.86 18.36 3.77
N PHE A 394 -28.51 17.21 3.77
CA PHE A 394 -27.98 15.98 4.32
C PHE A 394 -27.59 15.06 3.16
N ASN A 395 -26.32 14.70 3.07
CA ASN A 395 -25.74 13.80 2.07
C ASN A 395 -24.73 12.86 2.76
N GLY A 396 -24.30 11.83 2.04
CA GLY A 396 -23.37 10.84 2.59
C GLY A 396 -23.59 9.47 1.99
N TRP A 397 -22.91 8.46 2.56
CA TRP A 397 -23.00 7.09 2.06
C TRP A 397 -22.77 6.06 3.17
N ILE A 398 -23.23 4.85 2.91
CA ILE A 398 -22.99 3.67 3.71
C ILE A 398 -22.45 2.61 2.77
N GLY A 399 -21.30 2.06 3.11
CA GLY A 399 -20.69 0.88 2.51
C GLY A 399 -20.61 -0.23 3.53
N TYR A 400 -21.00 -1.45 3.12
CA TYR A 400 -20.85 -2.63 3.94
C TYR A 400 -20.33 -3.78 3.10
N THR A 401 -19.25 -4.41 3.58
CA THR A 401 -18.65 -5.58 2.96
C THR A 401 -18.73 -6.77 3.92
N LEU A 402 -19.23 -7.87 3.40
CA LEU A 402 -19.12 -9.19 4.02
C LEU A 402 -18.13 -9.99 3.18
N SER A 403 -16.98 -10.33 3.72
CA SER A 403 -15.93 -11.01 2.96
C SER A 403 -15.17 -12.04 3.76
N ARG A 404 -14.49 -12.92 3.04
CA ARG A 404 -13.53 -13.85 3.61
C ARG A 404 -12.35 -14.02 2.68
N THR A 405 -11.14 -13.98 3.25
CA THR A 405 -9.89 -14.20 2.54
C THR A 405 -9.06 -15.22 3.30
N GLU A 406 -8.79 -16.35 2.65
CA GLU A 406 -8.15 -17.51 3.25
C GLU A 406 -7.00 -18.00 2.38
N ARG A 407 -6.06 -18.66 3.02
CA ARG A 407 -4.93 -19.37 2.38
C ARG A 407 -4.87 -20.81 2.86
N GLN A 408 -4.18 -21.65 2.09
CA GLN A 408 -3.96 -23.05 2.37
C GLN A 408 -2.57 -23.44 1.89
N PHE A 409 -1.81 -24.08 2.78
CA PHE A 409 -0.45 -24.58 2.54
C PHE A 409 -0.33 -25.99 3.10
N ASP A 410 0.49 -26.83 2.48
CA ASP A 410 0.68 -28.19 2.94
C ASP A 410 1.58 -28.28 4.19
N ASN A 411 2.46 -27.29 4.37
CA ASN A 411 3.52 -27.28 5.39
C ASN A 411 3.33 -26.22 6.48
N LEU A 412 2.14 -25.62 6.58
CA LEU A 412 1.81 -24.67 7.64
C LEU A 412 0.71 -25.22 8.53
N ASN A 413 0.75 -24.87 9.80
CA ASN A 413 -0.15 -25.40 10.82
C ASN A 413 -0.02 -26.94 10.94
N THR A 414 -1.11 -27.62 11.20
CA THR A 414 -1.15 -29.08 11.33
C THR A 414 -1.45 -29.82 10.01
N GLY A 415 -1.44 -29.09 8.88
CA GLY A 415 -1.70 -29.67 7.55
C GLY A 415 -2.49 -28.71 6.63
N PRO A 416 -3.02 -29.22 5.50
CA PRO A 416 -3.60 -28.41 4.44
C PRO A 416 -5.01 -27.90 4.78
N GLU A 417 -5.14 -27.20 5.90
CA GLU A 417 -6.39 -26.54 6.28
C GLU A 417 -6.44 -25.09 5.79
N TRP A 418 -7.66 -24.58 5.55
CA TRP A 418 -7.87 -23.17 5.22
C TRP A 418 -7.79 -22.32 6.46
N PHE A 419 -6.91 -21.34 6.46
CA PHE A 419 -6.80 -20.36 7.54
C PHE A 419 -6.93 -18.92 7.02
N PRO A 420 -7.42 -17.97 7.83
CA PRO A 420 -7.60 -16.59 7.39
C PRO A 420 -6.25 -15.92 7.11
N THR A 421 -6.22 -15.06 6.08
CA THR A 421 -5.07 -14.19 5.91
C THR A 421 -5.03 -13.12 6.99
N ARG A 422 -3.87 -12.52 7.23
CA ARG A 422 -3.72 -11.35 8.11
C ARG A 422 -4.68 -10.21 7.75
N TYR A 423 -4.98 -10.05 6.47
CA TYR A 423 -5.84 -8.97 5.96
C TYR A 423 -7.33 -9.33 5.93
N ASP A 424 -7.70 -10.53 6.37
CA ASP A 424 -9.10 -10.95 6.40
C ASP A 424 -9.94 -10.07 7.34
N ARG A 425 -11.03 -9.54 6.80
CA ARG A 425 -12.03 -8.74 7.51
C ARG A 425 -13.41 -9.28 7.14
N THR A 426 -14.02 -10.08 8.03
CA THR A 426 -15.34 -10.68 7.75
C THR A 426 -16.41 -9.60 7.58
N HIS A 427 -16.40 -8.59 8.42
CA HIS A 427 -17.32 -7.46 8.35
C HIS A 427 -16.51 -6.17 8.26
N ASP A 428 -16.84 -5.34 7.29
CA ASP A 428 -16.34 -3.98 7.15
C ASP A 428 -17.52 -3.05 6.88
N LEU A 429 -17.71 -2.04 7.72
CA LEU A 429 -18.81 -1.07 7.63
C LEU A 429 -18.22 0.33 7.69
N GLU A 430 -18.56 1.14 6.70
CA GLU A 430 -18.23 2.55 6.64
C GLU A 430 -19.48 3.39 6.48
N VAL A 431 -19.62 4.42 7.30
CA VAL A 431 -20.71 5.38 7.25
C VAL A 431 -20.13 6.78 7.21
N VAL A 432 -20.46 7.52 6.18
CA VAL A 432 -20.12 8.95 6.06
C VAL A 432 -21.39 9.77 6.00
N ALA A 433 -21.50 10.77 6.83
CA ALA A 433 -22.63 11.70 6.87
C ALA A 433 -22.13 13.14 6.84
N ILE A 434 -22.73 13.96 5.99
CA ILE A 434 -22.44 15.39 5.86
C ILE A 434 -23.76 16.12 5.98
N TYR A 435 -23.78 17.16 6.82
CA TYR A 435 -24.93 18.02 7.00
C TYR A 435 -24.55 19.49 6.79
N ASP A 436 -25.03 20.06 5.68
CA ASP A 436 -24.89 21.48 5.37
C ASP A 436 -25.97 22.29 6.08
N MET A 437 -25.65 22.74 7.31
CA MET A 437 -26.58 23.53 8.11
C MET A 437 -26.89 24.87 7.43
N SER A 438 -25.85 25.48 6.84
CA SER A 438 -25.93 26.69 6.06
C SER A 438 -24.83 26.72 4.98
N ASP A 439 -24.83 27.73 4.12
CA ASP A 439 -23.80 27.94 3.10
C ASP A 439 -22.38 28.09 3.70
N ARG A 440 -22.31 28.38 5.01
CA ARG A 440 -21.06 28.66 5.70
C ARG A 440 -20.71 27.62 6.79
N LEU A 441 -21.65 26.84 7.26
CA LEU A 441 -21.44 25.89 8.34
C LEU A 441 -21.89 24.52 7.90
N SER A 442 -20.96 23.57 7.89
CA SER A 442 -21.21 22.16 7.63
C SER A 442 -20.63 21.29 8.74
N PHE A 443 -21.31 20.20 9.03
CA PHE A 443 -20.86 19.14 9.93
C PHE A 443 -20.61 17.88 9.12
N SER A 444 -19.60 17.11 9.51
CA SER A 444 -19.40 15.77 8.97
C SER A 444 -19.07 14.78 10.07
N GLY A 445 -19.45 13.54 9.84
CA GLY A 445 -19.12 12.40 10.67
C GLY A 445 -18.74 11.20 9.81
N THR A 446 -17.74 10.47 10.27
CA THR A 446 -17.32 9.21 9.67
C THR A 446 -17.30 8.15 10.76
N PHE A 447 -17.98 7.04 10.53
CA PHE A 447 -17.90 5.86 11.39
C PHE A 447 -17.35 4.70 10.58
N VAL A 448 -16.38 3.99 11.16
CA VAL A 448 -15.80 2.76 10.58
C VAL A 448 -15.89 1.65 11.63
N TYR A 449 -16.23 0.47 11.14
CA TYR A 449 -16.17 -0.77 11.90
C TYR A 449 -15.57 -1.86 11.01
N ALA A 450 -14.59 -2.59 11.53
CA ALA A 450 -14.02 -3.75 10.86
C ALA A 450 -13.80 -4.89 11.87
N THR A 451 -14.05 -6.11 11.45
CA THR A 451 -13.67 -7.31 12.21
C THR A 451 -12.18 -7.24 12.54
N GLY A 452 -11.80 -7.66 13.74
CA GLY A 452 -10.40 -7.67 14.18
C GLY A 452 -9.47 -8.38 13.21
N GLN A 453 -8.23 -7.94 13.12
CA GLN A 453 -7.20 -8.55 12.29
C GLN A 453 -6.86 -9.95 12.79
N ALA A 454 -6.66 -10.89 11.88
CA ALA A 454 -6.13 -12.20 12.20
C ALA A 454 -4.61 -12.09 12.43
N THR A 455 -4.10 -12.76 13.43
CA THR A 455 -2.67 -12.75 13.79
C THR A 455 -2.26 -14.08 14.41
N THR A 456 -0.97 -14.36 14.37
CA THR A 456 -0.37 -15.49 15.09
C THR A 456 0.06 -15.01 16.46
N ILE A 457 -0.27 -15.73 17.51
CA ILE A 457 0.15 -15.43 18.88
C ILE A 457 1.02 -16.55 19.42
N VAL A 458 1.79 -16.24 20.45
CA VAL A 458 2.56 -17.22 21.20
C VAL A 458 1.61 -18.01 22.09
N GLU A 459 1.66 -19.34 22.01
CA GLU A 459 0.85 -20.22 22.86
C GLU A 459 1.59 -20.68 24.11
N SER A 460 2.89 -20.93 23.99
CA SER A 460 3.71 -21.38 25.11
C SER A 460 5.18 -21.05 24.91
N PHE A 461 5.92 -21.20 26.01
CA PHE A 461 7.38 -21.10 26.05
C PHE A 461 7.95 -22.37 26.68
N TYR A 462 9.12 -22.77 26.21
CA TYR A 462 9.89 -23.81 26.85
C TYR A 462 11.36 -23.39 26.92
N VAL A 463 12.08 -23.94 27.87
CA VAL A 463 13.50 -23.70 28.04
C VAL A 463 14.24 -24.92 27.53
N LEU A 464 15.17 -24.73 26.60
CA LEU A 464 16.04 -25.75 26.07
C LEU A 464 17.48 -25.22 26.12
N ASP A 465 18.38 -25.99 26.75
CA ASP A 465 19.79 -25.63 26.92
C ASP A 465 20.04 -24.27 27.60
N GLY A 466 19.08 -23.78 28.39
CA GLY A 466 19.16 -22.49 29.08
C GLY A 466 18.56 -21.31 28.30
N ASP A 467 18.18 -21.52 27.05
CA ASP A 467 17.58 -20.52 26.19
C ASP A 467 16.04 -20.64 26.16
N PHE A 468 15.37 -19.50 26.02
CA PHE A 468 13.93 -19.43 25.83
C PHE A 468 13.56 -19.70 24.37
N HIS A 469 12.71 -20.69 24.18
CA HIS A 469 12.10 -20.99 22.89
C HIS A 469 10.61 -20.70 22.92
N THR A 470 10.12 -20.11 21.86
CA THR A 470 8.72 -19.72 21.70
C THR A 470 8.00 -20.73 20.83
N LEU A 471 6.87 -21.25 21.33
CA LEU A 471 5.93 -22.02 20.52
C LEU A 471 4.78 -21.10 20.08
N TYR A 472 4.66 -20.91 18.78
CA TYR A 472 3.56 -20.15 18.21
C TYR A 472 2.36 -21.04 17.96
N GLY A 473 1.16 -20.48 18.13
CA GLY A 473 -0.09 -21.11 17.73
C GLY A 473 -0.27 -21.12 16.21
N ASP A 474 -1.43 -21.58 15.79
CA ASP A 474 -1.80 -21.63 14.37
C ASP A 474 -1.60 -20.29 13.67
N ARG A 475 -1.10 -20.33 12.43
CA ARG A 475 -0.89 -19.16 11.57
C ARG A 475 -2.20 -18.39 11.45
N ASN A 476 -2.18 -17.12 11.89
CA ASN A 476 -3.37 -16.25 11.92
C ASN A 476 -4.58 -16.85 12.66
N GLY A 477 -4.36 -17.77 13.60
CA GLY A 477 -5.40 -18.46 14.36
C GLY A 477 -6.11 -17.58 15.37
N TYR A 478 -5.47 -16.53 15.84
CA TYR A 478 -6.06 -15.58 16.79
C TYR A 478 -6.65 -14.36 16.08
N ARG A 479 -7.85 -13.95 16.48
CA ARG A 479 -8.49 -12.73 15.95
C ARG A 479 -8.51 -11.64 17.01
N MET A 480 -7.85 -10.52 16.72
CA MET A 480 -7.85 -9.34 17.59
C MET A 480 -9.26 -8.78 17.78
N ALA A 481 -9.43 -7.95 18.81
CA ALA A 481 -10.69 -7.24 19.02
C ALA A 481 -11.10 -6.40 17.79
N PRO A 482 -12.40 -6.24 17.50
CA PRO A 482 -12.85 -5.45 16.38
C PRO A 482 -12.35 -4.01 16.45
N TYR A 483 -11.94 -3.49 15.29
CA TYR A 483 -11.62 -2.10 15.11
C TYR A 483 -12.89 -1.28 14.87
N HIS A 484 -13.11 -0.22 15.62
CA HIS A 484 -14.12 0.76 15.24
C HIS A 484 -13.77 2.16 15.78
N ARG A 485 -14.22 3.16 15.03
CA ARG A 485 -13.90 4.55 15.30
C ARG A 485 -14.99 5.46 14.76
N MET A 486 -15.22 6.56 15.43
CA MET A 486 -16.03 7.65 14.93
C MET A 486 -15.23 8.94 14.96
N ASP A 487 -15.22 9.64 13.83
CA ASP A 487 -14.61 10.95 13.66
C ASP A 487 -15.69 11.96 13.36
N VAL A 488 -15.58 13.16 13.92
CA VAL A 488 -16.53 14.25 13.66
C VAL A 488 -15.79 15.52 13.31
N SER A 489 -16.39 16.34 12.46
CA SER A 489 -15.84 17.67 12.18
C SER A 489 -16.92 18.72 11.92
N ALA A 490 -16.57 19.97 12.19
CA ALA A 490 -17.33 21.15 11.81
C ALA A 490 -16.45 22.07 10.99
N THR A 491 -16.95 22.51 9.83
CA THR A 491 -16.27 23.45 8.94
C THR A 491 -17.03 24.75 8.87
N TRP A 492 -16.36 25.84 9.25
CA TRP A 492 -16.89 27.20 9.16
C TRP A 492 -16.16 27.98 8.06
N LYS A 493 -16.86 28.33 6.98
CA LYS A 493 -16.35 29.19 5.91
C LYS A 493 -16.48 30.67 6.31
N ASN A 494 -15.39 31.42 6.24
CA ASN A 494 -15.42 32.85 6.40
C ASN A 494 -16.15 33.51 5.22
N LYS A 495 -16.59 34.78 5.38
CA LYS A 495 -17.15 35.54 4.25
C LYS A 495 -16.05 35.66 3.19
N PRO A 496 -16.36 35.33 1.92
CA PRO A 496 -15.34 35.42 0.88
C PRO A 496 -14.99 36.91 0.65
N GLU A 497 -13.71 37.19 0.52
CA GLU A 497 -13.18 38.45 0.04
C GLU A 497 -12.80 38.30 -1.44
N LYS A 498 -12.66 39.43 -2.20
CA LYS A 498 -12.52 39.40 -3.68
C LYS A 498 -11.62 38.35 -4.29
N LYS A 499 -10.53 37.96 -3.57
CA LYS A 499 -9.56 36.93 -4.04
C LYS A 499 -9.09 36.00 -2.92
N PHE A 500 -9.72 36.08 -1.75
CA PHE A 500 -9.29 35.30 -0.59
C PHE A 500 -10.49 34.56 0.01
N GLU A 501 -10.37 33.26 0.07
CA GLU A 501 -11.30 32.39 0.75
C GLU A 501 -10.60 31.74 1.93
N SER A 502 -11.28 31.62 3.06
CA SER A 502 -10.75 30.90 4.19
C SER A 502 -11.84 30.18 4.98
N SER A 503 -11.43 29.15 5.70
CA SER A 503 -12.32 28.39 6.58
C SER A 503 -11.55 27.85 7.78
N TRP A 504 -12.30 27.66 8.86
CA TRP A 504 -11.84 26.92 10.02
C TRP A 504 -12.50 25.54 10.01
N ASN A 505 -11.69 24.51 10.23
CA ASN A 505 -12.15 23.15 10.47
C ASN A 505 -11.75 22.74 11.88
N VAL A 506 -12.72 22.36 12.69
CA VAL A 506 -12.51 21.76 14.00
C VAL A 506 -12.93 20.31 13.88
N SER A 507 -12.06 19.40 14.24
CA SER A 507 -12.32 17.96 14.13
C SER A 507 -11.84 17.22 15.36
N VAL A 508 -12.48 16.08 15.60
CA VAL A 508 -12.07 15.13 16.63
C VAL A 508 -12.00 13.75 15.99
N TYR A 509 -10.80 13.21 15.96
CA TYR A 509 -10.54 11.84 15.59
C TYR A 509 -10.81 10.93 16.79
N ASN A 510 -11.43 9.78 16.57
CA ASN A 510 -11.74 8.78 17.58
C ASN A 510 -12.47 9.39 18.80
N VAL A 511 -13.64 9.96 18.55
CA VAL A 511 -14.39 10.82 19.47
C VAL A 511 -14.71 10.16 20.83
N TYR A 512 -14.80 8.85 20.89
CA TYR A 512 -15.03 8.08 22.13
C TYR A 512 -13.76 7.36 22.64
N SER A 513 -12.58 7.76 22.12
CA SER A 513 -11.26 7.31 22.61
C SER A 513 -11.09 5.79 22.72
N ARG A 514 -11.62 5.02 21.73
CA ARG A 514 -11.45 3.58 21.72
C ARG A 514 -9.98 3.22 21.55
N LYS A 515 -9.49 2.32 22.38
CA LYS A 515 -8.18 1.70 22.27
C LYS A 515 -8.22 0.59 21.22
N ASN A 516 -8.17 0.98 19.92
CA ASN A 516 -8.14 0.02 18.82
C ASN A 516 -6.82 -0.75 18.80
N PRO A 517 -6.87 -2.09 18.63
CA PRO A 517 -5.65 -2.88 18.57
C PRO A 517 -4.84 -2.53 17.31
N TYR A 518 -3.54 -2.34 17.50
CA TYR A 518 -2.57 -2.15 16.42
C TYR A 518 -1.75 -3.42 16.23
N PHE A 519 -1.15 -3.94 17.30
CA PHE A 519 -0.53 -5.25 17.36
C PHE A 519 -0.56 -5.81 18.78
N ILE A 520 -0.29 -7.12 18.89
CA ILE A 520 -0.12 -7.82 20.17
C ILE A 520 1.32 -8.31 20.22
N TYR A 521 1.97 -8.11 21.34
CA TYR A 521 3.28 -8.69 21.63
C TYR A 521 3.25 -9.43 22.96
N THR A 522 4.19 -10.34 23.12
CA THR A 522 4.35 -11.07 24.35
C THR A 522 5.43 -10.41 25.20
N ASP A 523 5.04 -10.06 26.40
CA ASP A 523 5.90 -9.51 27.43
C ASP A 523 6.29 -10.61 28.41
N ILE A 524 7.58 -10.80 28.59
CA ILE A 524 8.15 -11.78 29.53
C ILE A 524 8.86 -10.98 30.61
N SER A 525 8.42 -11.11 31.84
CA SER A 525 9.00 -10.44 32.99
C SER A 525 9.26 -11.42 34.13
N GLY A 526 10.25 -11.15 34.96
CA GLY A 526 10.66 -11.99 36.08
C GLY A 526 12.03 -12.62 35.84
N ASP A 527 12.42 -13.54 36.72
CA ASP A 527 13.72 -14.23 36.70
C ASP A 527 13.51 -15.74 36.61
N LEU A 528 14.15 -16.35 35.61
CA LEU A 528 14.19 -17.79 35.37
C LEU A 528 14.69 -18.59 36.59
N ASN A 529 15.68 -18.06 37.28
CA ASN A 529 16.34 -18.77 38.40
C ASN A 529 15.46 -18.79 39.67
N SER A 530 14.57 -17.78 39.82
CA SER A 530 13.62 -17.73 40.93
C SER A 530 12.31 -18.47 40.67
N GLY A 531 12.06 -18.83 39.39
CA GLY A 531 10.79 -19.42 38.95
C GLY A 531 9.61 -18.46 38.92
N ASP A 532 9.86 -17.15 39.07
CA ASP A 532 8.85 -16.09 39.06
C ASP A 532 8.71 -15.48 37.67
N LEU A 533 8.43 -16.32 36.65
CA LEU A 533 8.18 -15.85 35.31
C LEU A 533 6.71 -15.50 35.10
N THR A 534 6.48 -14.30 34.61
CA THR A 534 5.17 -13.84 34.15
C THR A 534 5.21 -13.61 32.65
N VAL A 535 4.34 -14.30 31.93
CA VAL A 535 4.18 -14.15 30.48
C VAL A 535 2.81 -13.54 30.22
N GLN A 536 2.77 -12.42 29.52
CA GLN A 536 1.54 -11.70 29.23
C GLN A 536 1.48 -11.27 27.77
N ALA A 537 0.33 -11.46 27.12
CA ALA A 537 0.05 -10.86 25.82
C ALA A 537 -0.41 -9.42 26.04
N LYS A 538 0.36 -8.45 25.55
CA LYS A 538 0.05 -7.02 25.65
C LYS A 538 -0.40 -6.47 24.29
N GLN A 539 -1.52 -5.74 24.31
CA GLN A 539 -2.04 -5.04 23.14
C GLN A 539 -1.50 -3.61 23.08
N VAL A 540 -0.89 -3.26 21.98
CA VAL A 540 -0.56 -1.87 21.66
C VAL A 540 -1.72 -1.22 20.93
N SER A 541 -2.10 -0.03 21.36
CA SER A 541 -3.14 0.80 20.73
C SER A 541 -2.55 2.19 20.46
N ILE A 542 -2.63 2.62 19.22
CA ILE A 542 -2.17 3.94 18.77
C ILE A 542 -3.41 4.83 18.54
N PHE A 543 -3.25 6.12 18.56
CA PHE A 543 -4.30 7.09 18.22
C PHE A 543 -5.55 7.04 19.14
N PRO A 544 -5.43 7.54 20.37
CA PRO A 544 -6.59 7.83 21.23
C PRO A 544 -7.43 8.96 20.63
N ILE A 545 -8.28 9.60 21.42
CA ILE A 545 -8.97 10.82 20.99
C ILE A 545 -7.95 11.92 20.62
N ILE A 546 -8.07 12.45 19.40
CA ILE A 546 -7.17 13.50 18.90
C ILE A 546 -8.03 14.67 18.38
N PRO A 547 -8.16 15.75 19.15
CA PRO A 547 -8.76 16.99 18.66
C PRO A 547 -7.79 17.71 17.72
N SER A 548 -8.33 18.34 16.70
CA SER A 548 -7.56 19.16 15.76
C SER A 548 -8.34 20.39 15.33
N ILE A 549 -7.61 21.47 15.09
CA ILE A 549 -8.12 22.67 14.47
C ILE A 549 -7.23 23.03 13.29
N THR A 550 -7.84 23.39 12.16
CA THR A 550 -7.11 23.74 10.94
C THR A 550 -7.71 25.00 10.33
N TRP A 551 -6.86 25.99 10.07
CA TRP A 551 -7.22 27.12 9.24
C TRP A 551 -6.82 26.85 7.80
N ASN A 552 -7.80 26.82 6.89
CA ASN A 552 -7.59 26.66 5.47
C ASN A 552 -7.73 28.02 4.76
N PHE A 553 -6.95 28.22 3.73
CA PHE A 553 -6.98 29.42 2.92
C PHE A 553 -6.74 29.12 1.44
N LYS A 554 -7.26 30.01 0.59
CA LYS A 554 -7.08 29.96 -0.87
C LYS A 554 -7.13 31.40 -1.43
N PHE A 555 -6.18 31.73 -2.32
CA PHE A 555 -6.11 32.97 -3.09
C PHE A 555 -5.42 32.79 -4.44
#